data_eeb15ccb3992d62ae9179e90660a580b
#
_entry.id   eeb15ccb3992d62ae9179e90660a580b
#
_cell.length_a   1.000
_cell.length_b   1.000
_cell.length_c   1.000
_cell.angle_alpha   90.00
_cell.angle_beta   90.00
_cell.angle_gamma   90.00
#
_symmetry.space_group_name_H-M   'P 1'
#
loop_
_entity.id
_entity.type
_entity.pdbx_description
1 polymer ?
#
loop_
_entity_poly.entity_id
_entity_poly.type
_entity_poly.pdbx_seq_one_letter_code
_entity_poly.pdbx_strand_id
1 'polypeptide(L)'
;NIRIEASSGLTDEAINKMKEEAKANADSDQKEREKIDKINTADGLIFQTEKQLKEFGDKLSEPNKKAIQDSLDKLKLIHKEEKIDEIDGAIEALNKSWEAASQEMYKATQEQQGTPDQKTPTGNKSKSKNKNDDISDVDFEEVKEEKK
;
A
#
# COMPACT_ATOMS: atom_id res chain seq x y z
N ASN A 1 -47.72 9.64 46.77
CA ASN A 1 -46.26 9.45 46.70
C ASN A 1 -45.96 8.37 45.68
N ILE A 2 -45.60 8.78 44.50
CA ILE A 2 -45.10 7.88 43.47
C ILE A 2 -43.65 7.65 43.79
N ARG A 3 -43.31 6.47 44.25
CA ARG A 3 -41.92 6.03 44.41
C ARG A 3 -41.40 5.61 43.03
N ILE A 4 -40.64 6.44 42.41
CA ILE A 4 -39.89 6.08 41.18
C ILE A 4 -38.73 5.26 41.69
N GLU A 5 -38.84 3.93 41.63
CA GLU A 5 -37.69 3.06 41.76
C GLU A 5 -36.92 3.17 40.44
N ALA A 6 -35.73 3.69 40.52
CA ALA A 6 -34.79 3.65 39.40
C ALA A 6 -34.42 2.17 39.17
N SER A 7 -35.27 1.50 38.42
CA SER A 7 -35.05 0.14 37.98
C SER A 7 -34.23 0.17 36.70
N SER A 8 -33.24 -0.65 36.67
CA SER A 8 -32.34 -1.03 35.59
C SER A 8 -31.03 -0.22 35.48
N GLY A 9 -30.44 0.10 36.61
CA GLY A 9 -28.98 0.27 36.58
C GLY A 9 -28.36 -1.11 36.30
N LEU A 10 -27.66 -1.25 35.20
CA LEU A 10 -26.73 -2.37 34.99
C LEU A 10 -25.86 -2.47 36.25
N THR A 11 -25.69 -3.64 36.79
CA THR A 11 -24.76 -3.86 37.91
C THR A 11 -23.33 -3.57 37.43
N ASP A 12 -22.45 -3.13 38.32
CA ASP A 12 -21.04 -2.89 37.98
C ASP A 12 -20.41 -4.15 37.36
N GLU A 13 -20.81 -5.33 37.76
CA GLU A 13 -20.40 -6.60 37.18
C GLU A 13 -20.86 -6.74 35.72
N ALA A 14 -22.12 -6.39 35.43
CA ALA A 14 -22.65 -6.43 34.07
C ALA A 14 -21.95 -5.41 33.17
N ILE A 15 -21.65 -4.22 33.69
CA ILE A 15 -20.89 -3.18 32.96
C ILE A 15 -19.48 -3.68 32.67
N ASN A 16 -18.79 -4.27 33.61
CA ASN A 16 -17.44 -4.80 33.43
C ASN A 16 -17.44 -5.95 32.43
N LYS A 17 -18.39 -6.87 32.50
CA LYS A 17 -18.52 -7.94 31.51
C LYS A 17 -18.75 -7.40 30.10
N MET A 18 -19.65 -6.44 29.93
CA MET A 18 -19.87 -5.78 28.63
C MET A 18 -18.63 -5.09 28.10
N LYS A 19 -17.81 -4.46 28.96
CA LYS A 19 -16.54 -3.83 28.57
C LYS A 19 -15.51 -4.87 28.12
N GLU A 20 -15.43 -6.00 28.81
CA GLU A 20 -14.52 -7.09 28.44
C GLU A 20 -14.95 -7.74 27.12
N GLU A 21 -16.24 -7.99 26.94
CA GLU A 21 -16.79 -8.51 25.68
C GLU A 21 -16.57 -7.52 24.52
N ALA A 22 -16.80 -6.23 24.73
CA ALA A 22 -16.57 -5.21 23.72
C ALA A 22 -15.09 -5.11 23.34
N LYS A 23 -14.17 -5.24 24.31
CA LYS A 23 -12.74 -5.24 24.06
C LYS A 23 -12.29 -6.49 23.32
N ALA A 24 -12.78 -7.67 23.71
CA ALA A 24 -12.48 -8.93 23.01
C ALA A 24 -12.99 -8.91 21.56
N ASN A 25 -14.18 -8.37 21.33
CA ASN A 25 -14.72 -8.20 19.98
C ASN A 25 -13.90 -7.19 19.16
N ALA A 26 -13.47 -6.07 19.75
CA ALA A 26 -12.63 -5.09 19.05
C ALA A 26 -11.28 -5.69 18.61
N ASP A 27 -10.64 -6.50 19.45
CA ASP A 27 -9.40 -7.19 19.12
C ASP A 27 -9.59 -8.24 18.00
N SER A 28 -10.74 -8.93 18.00
CA SER A 28 -11.11 -9.87 16.94
C SER A 28 -11.40 -9.17 15.63
N ASP A 29 -12.16 -8.07 15.66
CA ASP A 29 -12.50 -7.27 14.50
C ASP A 29 -11.25 -6.64 13.87
N GLN A 30 -10.30 -6.21 14.69
CA GLN A 30 -9.04 -5.66 14.20
C GLN A 30 -8.24 -6.74 13.44
N LYS A 31 -8.09 -7.93 13.99
CA LYS A 31 -7.40 -9.04 13.33
C LYS A 31 -8.07 -9.43 12.01
N GLU A 32 -9.38 -9.42 11.97
CA GLU A 32 -10.13 -9.74 10.75
C GLU A 32 -9.95 -8.66 9.69
N ARG A 33 -9.92 -7.38 10.07
CA ARG A 33 -9.58 -6.27 9.16
C ARG A 33 -8.17 -6.41 8.61
N GLU A 34 -7.17 -6.63 9.46
CA GLU A 34 -5.79 -6.83 9.04
C GLU A 34 -5.66 -8.00 8.05
N LYS A 35 -6.41 -9.09 8.28
CA LYS A 35 -6.47 -10.23 7.36
C LYS A 35 -7.05 -9.83 6.00
N ILE A 36 -8.18 -9.13 6.00
CA ILE A 36 -8.84 -8.65 4.77
C ILE A 36 -7.93 -7.68 4.02
N ASP A 37 -7.28 -6.77 4.71
CA ASP A 37 -6.37 -5.79 4.11
C ASP A 37 -5.16 -6.47 3.43
N LYS A 38 -4.60 -7.51 4.06
CA LYS A 38 -3.51 -8.31 3.46
C LYS A 38 -3.96 -9.06 2.21
N ILE A 39 -5.14 -9.67 2.25
CA ILE A 39 -5.73 -10.36 1.10
C ILE A 39 -5.94 -9.37 -0.06
N ASN A 40 -6.56 -8.22 0.20
CA ASN A 40 -6.81 -7.20 -0.80
C ASN A 40 -5.50 -6.63 -1.38
N THR A 41 -4.48 -6.46 -0.55
CA THR A 41 -3.16 -6.01 -1.00
C THR A 41 -2.52 -7.04 -1.94
N ALA A 42 -2.60 -8.33 -1.59
CA ALA A 42 -2.10 -9.40 -2.42
C ALA A 42 -2.84 -9.48 -3.77
N ASP A 43 -4.17 -9.36 -3.77
CA ASP A 43 -4.99 -9.32 -4.99
C ASP A 43 -4.58 -8.18 -5.92
N GLY A 44 -4.46 -6.97 -5.36
CA GLY A 44 -4.04 -5.81 -6.12
C GLY A 44 -2.66 -5.99 -6.74
N LEU A 45 -1.72 -6.56 -5.98
CA LEU A 45 -0.35 -6.79 -6.44
C LEU A 45 -0.27 -7.91 -7.50
N ILE A 46 -1.04 -8.97 -7.35
CA ILE A 46 -1.17 -10.04 -8.35
C ILE A 46 -1.64 -9.45 -9.67
N PHE A 47 -2.75 -8.71 -9.65
CA PHE A 47 -3.32 -8.08 -10.85
C PHE A 47 -2.35 -7.10 -11.51
N GLN A 48 -1.72 -6.24 -10.71
CA GLN A 48 -0.73 -5.27 -11.20
C GLN A 48 0.47 -5.97 -11.84
N THR A 49 0.98 -7.02 -11.20
CA THR A 49 2.14 -7.79 -11.70
C THR A 49 1.82 -8.49 -13.01
N GLU A 50 0.64 -9.11 -13.13
CA GLU A 50 0.21 -9.73 -14.38
C GLU A 50 0.11 -8.73 -15.53
N LYS A 51 -0.41 -7.53 -15.24
CA LYS A 51 -0.49 -6.46 -16.22
C LYS A 51 0.90 -6.00 -16.64
N GLN A 52 1.79 -5.75 -15.68
CA GLN A 52 3.16 -5.33 -15.94
C GLN A 52 3.95 -6.38 -16.72
N LEU A 53 3.79 -7.68 -16.43
CA LEU A 53 4.43 -8.75 -17.20
C LEU A 53 3.93 -8.79 -18.65
N LYS A 54 2.65 -8.49 -18.91
CA LYS A 54 2.11 -8.39 -20.28
C LYS A 54 2.65 -7.16 -21.03
N GLU A 55 2.81 -6.04 -20.34
CA GLU A 55 3.25 -4.76 -20.95
C GLU A 55 4.77 -4.70 -21.14
N PHE A 56 5.53 -5.23 -20.21
CA PHE A 56 6.98 -5.09 -20.15
C PHE A 56 7.76 -6.40 -20.24
N GLY A 57 7.07 -7.54 -20.28
CA GLY A 57 7.71 -8.86 -20.27
C GLY A 57 8.70 -9.08 -21.41
N ASP A 58 8.48 -8.44 -22.57
CA ASP A 58 9.38 -8.50 -23.73
C ASP A 58 10.66 -7.65 -23.54
N LYS A 59 10.64 -6.73 -22.59
CA LYS A 59 11.77 -5.86 -22.24
C LYS A 59 12.61 -6.38 -21.08
N LEU A 60 12.11 -7.43 -20.41
CA LEU A 60 12.78 -8.08 -19.31
C LEU A 60 13.69 -9.20 -19.83
N SER A 61 14.83 -9.39 -19.17
CA SER A 61 15.62 -10.59 -19.42
C SER A 61 14.87 -11.85 -19.00
N GLU A 62 15.10 -12.95 -19.66
CA GLU A 62 14.46 -14.23 -19.35
C GLU A 62 14.64 -14.65 -17.86
N PRO A 63 15.83 -14.48 -17.22
CA PRO A 63 15.98 -14.77 -15.80
C PRO A 63 15.08 -13.94 -14.90
N ASN A 64 14.97 -12.63 -15.16
CA ASN A 64 14.14 -11.73 -14.36
C ASN A 64 12.65 -11.97 -14.59
N LYS A 65 12.24 -12.20 -15.84
CA LYS A 65 10.87 -12.58 -16.18
C LYS A 65 10.45 -13.84 -15.45
N LYS A 66 11.30 -14.86 -15.44
CA LYS A 66 11.05 -16.10 -14.72
C LYS A 66 10.99 -15.88 -13.20
N ALA A 67 11.92 -15.12 -12.63
CA ALA A 67 11.94 -14.83 -11.20
C ALA A 67 10.65 -14.10 -10.74
N ILE A 68 10.15 -13.16 -11.53
CA ILE A 68 8.90 -12.46 -11.26
C ILE A 68 7.72 -13.43 -11.39
N GLN A 69 7.69 -14.27 -12.42
CA GLN A 69 6.63 -15.26 -12.63
C GLN A 69 6.58 -16.26 -11.47
N ASP A 70 7.72 -16.81 -11.05
CA ASP A 70 7.80 -17.79 -9.96
C ASP A 70 7.32 -17.15 -8.63
N SER A 71 7.70 -15.89 -8.37
CA SER A 71 7.26 -15.14 -7.18
C SER A 71 5.77 -14.81 -7.22
N LEU A 72 5.24 -14.48 -8.40
CA LEU A 72 3.81 -14.22 -8.63
C LEU A 72 2.99 -15.51 -8.40
N ASP A 73 3.43 -16.64 -8.95
CA ASP A 73 2.71 -17.91 -8.81
C ASP A 73 2.71 -18.37 -7.35
N LYS A 74 3.81 -18.14 -6.62
CA LYS A 74 3.87 -18.38 -5.18
C LYS A 74 2.89 -17.50 -4.41
N LEU A 75 2.83 -16.19 -4.72
CA LEU A 75 1.87 -15.28 -4.07
C LEU A 75 0.43 -15.69 -4.36
N LYS A 76 0.10 -16.09 -5.59
CA LYS A 76 -1.23 -16.61 -5.95
C LYS A 76 -1.60 -17.87 -5.17
N LEU A 77 -0.65 -18.79 -4.98
CA LEU A 77 -0.88 -20.01 -4.22
C LEU A 77 -1.18 -19.69 -2.74
N ILE A 78 -0.35 -18.86 -2.11
CA ILE A 78 -0.49 -18.42 -0.72
C ILE A 78 -1.82 -17.69 -0.53
N HIS A 79 -2.18 -16.79 -1.47
CA HIS A 79 -3.44 -16.06 -1.47
C HIS A 79 -4.64 -17.02 -1.58
N LYS A 80 -4.60 -17.99 -2.50
CA LYS A 80 -5.67 -18.99 -2.69
C LYS A 80 -5.86 -19.89 -1.46
N GLU A 81 -4.78 -20.20 -0.76
CA GLU A 81 -4.79 -21.01 0.46
C GLU A 81 -5.08 -20.19 1.72
N GLU A 82 -5.29 -18.87 1.56
CA GLU A 82 -5.55 -17.92 2.67
C GLU A 82 -4.49 -17.99 3.79
N LYS A 83 -3.23 -18.24 3.44
CA LYS A 83 -2.11 -18.28 4.37
C LYS A 83 -1.62 -16.88 4.72
N ILE A 84 -2.37 -16.20 5.57
CA ILE A 84 -2.18 -14.78 5.91
C ILE A 84 -0.77 -14.47 6.42
N ASP A 85 -0.19 -15.38 7.21
CA ASP A 85 1.13 -15.20 7.81
C ASP A 85 2.27 -15.25 6.77
N GLU A 86 2.03 -15.89 5.62
CA GLU A 86 3.00 -16.02 4.53
C GLU A 86 2.85 -14.94 3.45
N ILE A 87 1.73 -14.22 3.43
CA ILE A 87 1.42 -13.19 2.40
C ILE A 87 2.50 -12.11 2.36
N ASP A 88 2.88 -11.55 3.50
CA ASP A 88 3.85 -10.46 3.59
C ASP A 88 5.21 -10.88 3.01
N GLY A 89 5.67 -12.10 3.34
CA GLY A 89 6.92 -12.65 2.80
C GLY A 89 6.85 -12.90 1.29
N ALA A 90 5.72 -13.32 0.77
CA ALA A 90 5.52 -13.53 -0.66
C ALA A 90 5.48 -12.20 -1.42
N ILE A 91 4.84 -11.17 -0.86
CA ILE A 91 4.84 -9.80 -1.40
C ILE A 91 6.27 -9.25 -1.45
N GLU A 92 7.03 -9.40 -0.38
CA GLU A 92 8.42 -8.94 -0.33
C GLU A 92 9.29 -9.65 -1.38
N ALA A 93 9.13 -10.96 -1.56
CA ALA A 93 9.84 -11.72 -2.59
C ALA A 93 9.51 -11.23 -4.01
N LEU A 94 8.24 -10.94 -4.28
CA LEU A 94 7.80 -10.39 -5.57
C LEU A 94 8.38 -8.99 -5.81
N ASN A 95 8.37 -8.13 -4.82
CA ASN A 95 8.95 -6.79 -4.91
C ASN A 95 10.46 -6.84 -5.19
N LYS A 96 11.20 -7.73 -4.53
CA LYS A 96 12.64 -7.94 -4.79
C LYS A 96 12.91 -8.40 -6.23
N SER A 97 12.06 -9.28 -6.76
CA SER A 97 12.18 -9.73 -8.16
C SER A 97 11.97 -8.58 -9.14
N TRP A 98 11.00 -7.69 -8.88
CA TRP A 98 10.78 -6.48 -9.67
C TRP A 98 11.91 -5.45 -9.52
N GLU A 99 12.47 -5.29 -8.34
CA GLU A 99 13.61 -4.40 -8.11
C GLU A 99 14.82 -4.83 -8.93
N ALA A 100 15.15 -6.12 -8.93
CA ALA A 100 16.23 -6.66 -9.74
C ALA A 100 16.00 -6.44 -11.25
N ALA A 101 14.78 -6.67 -11.73
CA ALA A 101 14.40 -6.43 -13.11
C ALA A 101 14.50 -4.95 -13.51
N SER A 102 14.05 -4.06 -12.62
CA SER A 102 14.12 -2.61 -12.86
C SER A 102 15.56 -2.10 -12.93
N GLN A 103 16.44 -2.61 -12.07
CA GLN A 103 17.87 -2.25 -12.11
C GLN A 103 18.53 -2.69 -13.41
N GLU A 104 18.19 -3.87 -13.92
CA GLU A 104 18.71 -4.34 -15.21
C GLU A 104 18.21 -3.50 -16.38
N MET A 105 16.90 -3.20 -16.41
CA MET A 105 16.32 -2.32 -17.43
C MET A 105 16.97 -0.94 -17.45
N TYR A 106 17.23 -0.38 -16.26
CA TYR A 106 17.90 0.91 -16.15
C TYR A 106 19.33 0.88 -16.72
N LYS A 107 20.10 -0.16 -16.39
CA LYS A 107 21.46 -0.36 -16.93
C LYS A 107 21.44 -0.52 -18.44
N ALA A 108 20.55 -1.36 -18.97
CA ALA A 108 20.42 -1.56 -20.42
C ALA A 108 20.03 -0.28 -21.16
N THR A 109 19.21 0.57 -20.55
CA THR A 109 18.83 1.87 -21.13
C THR A 109 20.00 2.86 -21.11
N GLN A 110 20.84 2.86 -20.07
CA GLN A 110 22.03 3.70 -20.00
C GLN A 110 23.10 3.27 -21.01
N GLU A 111 23.27 1.97 -21.23
CA GLU A 111 24.22 1.45 -22.22
C GLU A 111 23.80 1.75 -23.66
N GLN A 112 22.49 1.83 -23.95
CA GLN A 112 21.96 2.20 -25.26
C GLN A 112 21.98 3.70 -25.55
N GLN A 113 21.93 4.54 -24.51
CA GLN A 113 22.13 5.99 -24.62
C GLN A 113 23.59 6.29 -24.36
N GLY A 114 24.49 5.97 -25.33
CA GLY A 114 25.93 6.21 -25.22
C GLY A 114 26.25 7.52 -24.51
N THR A 115 27.14 7.44 -23.52
CA THR A 115 27.72 8.51 -22.70
C THR A 115 27.42 9.94 -23.18
N PRO A 116 26.66 10.72 -22.41
CA PRO A 116 26.72 12.16 -22.56
C PRO A 116 28.08 12.60 -22.05
N ASP A 117 28.86 13.14 -22.97
CA ASP A 117 30.11 13.86 -22.79
C ASP A 117 30.11 14.65 -21.46
N GLN A 118 31.05 14.32 -20.60
CA GLN A 118 31.33 15.04 -19.37
C GLN A 118 31.82 16.43 -19.73
N LYS A 119 30.93 17.40 -19.90
CA LYS A 119 31.24 18.80 -19.70
C LYS A 119 30.90 19.21 -18.31
N THR A 120 31.86 19.10 -17.42
CA THR A 120 31.93 19.85 -16.18
C THR A 120 31.75 21.34 -16.43
N PRO A 121 30.84 22.02 -15.76
CA PRO A 121 31.01 23.44 -15.49
C PRO A 121 31.57 23.55 -14.05
N THR A 122 32.84 23.91 -14.03
CA THR A 122 33.56 24.45 -12.88
C THR A 122 32.82 25.68 -12.33
N GLY A 123 32.48 25.64 -11.05
CA GLY A 123 32.49 26.79 -10.18
C GLY A 123 31.41 27.87 -10.34
N ASN A 124 30.47 27.95 -9.43
CA ASN A 124 30.37 29.18 -8.64
C ASN A 124 29.60 28.94 -7.33
N LYS A 125 30.27 29.30 -6.25
CA LYS A 125 29.65 29.48 -4.93
C LYS A 125 28.69 30.67 -4.95
N SER A 126 27.46 30.51 -4.53
CA SER A 126 26.80 31.57 -3.75
C SER A 126 25.56 31.08 -3.02
N LYS A 127 25.64 31.07 -1.71
CA LYS A 127 24.73 31.46 -0.63
C LYS A 127 23.22 31.49 -0.89
N SER A 128 22.54 30.67 -0.09
CA SER A 128 21.42 31.08 0.81
C SER A 128 20.24 31.84 0.21
N LYS A 129 19.06 31.23 0.20
CA LYS A 129 17.91 31.74 0.99
C LYS A 129 16.70 30.81 0.88
N ASN A 130 16.25 30.43 2.05
CA ASN A 130 14.89 29.99 2.35
C ASN A 130 13.85 30.82 1.61
N LYS A 131 12.90 30.20 0.96
CA LYS A 131 11.50 30.67 0.92
C LYS A 131 10.57 29.51 0.64
N ASN A 132 9.76 29.21 1.65
CA ASN A 132 8.42 28.65 1.54
C ASN A 132 7.62 29.45 0.51
N ASP A 133 6.68 28.76 -0.04
CA ASP A 133 5.43 29.16 -0.67
C ASP A 133 5.32 28.64 -2.12
N ASP A 134 4.48 27.64 -2.30
CA ASP A 134 3.24 27.83 -3.05
C ASP A 134 2.37 26.57 -2.94
N ILE A 135 1.45 26.59 -1.98
CA ILE A 135 0.30 25.69 -1.98
C ILE A 135 -0.77 26.42 -2.78
N SER A 136 -1.00 25.97 -4.00
CA SER A 136 -2.06 26.48 -4.85
C SER A 136 -3.41 26.04 -4.27
N ASP A 137 -4.14 27.00 -3.77
CA ASP A 137 -5.53 26.92 -3.32
C ASP A 137 -6.41 26.47 -4.49
N VAL A 138 -7.12 25.38 -4.29
CA VAL A 138 -8.16 24.93 -5.22
C VAL A 138 -9.47 25.59 -4.78
N ASP A 139 -9.92 26.59 -5.54
CA ASP A 139 -11.21 27.24 -5.37
C ASP A 139 -12.34 26.21 -5.49
N PHE A 140 -13.04 25.99 -4.38
CA PHE A 140 -14.26 25.21 -4.31
C PHE A 140 -15.44 26.14 -4.62
N GLU A 141 -16.01 26.04 -5.79
CA GLU A 141 -17.20 26.79 -6.19
C GLU A 141 -18.44 26.17 -5.55
N GLU A 142 -19.02 26.89 -4.58
CA GLU A 142 -20.25 26.55 -3.86
C GLU A 142 -21.46 26.83 -4.75
N VAL A 143 -22.10 25.76 -5.27
CA VAL A 143 -23.35 25.86 -6.03
C VAL A 143 -24.51 26.10 -5.07
N LYS A 144 -25.03 27.32 -5.03
CA LYS A 144 -26.29 27.65 -4.35
C LYS A 144 -27.48 27.10 -5.12
N GLU A 145 -28.18 26.13 -4.53
CA GLU A 145 -29.52 25.76 -4.97
C GLU A 145 -30.53 26.89 -4.68
N GLU A 146 -31.08 27.49 -5.72
CA GLU A 146 -32.28 28.32 -5.62
C GLU A 146 -33.51 27.44 -5.55
N LYS A 147 -34.25 27.53 -4.45
CA LYS A 147 -35.61 27.04 -4.33
C LYS A 147 -36.57 27.95 -5.13
N LYS A 148 -37.34 27.30 -5.98
CA LYS A 148 -38.63 27.81 -6.42
C LYS A 148 -39.64 26.68 -6.36
#